data_4bf2efb8e445afc15e3e4fe16d60d6e4
#
_entry.id   4bf2efb8e445afc15e3e4fe16d60d6e4
#
_cell.length_a   1.000
_cell.length_b   1.000
_cell.length_c   1.000
_cell.angle_alpha   90.00
_cell.angle_beta   90.00
_cell.angle_gamma   90.00
#
_symmetry.space_group_name_H-M   'P 1'
#
loop_
_entity.id
_entity.type
_entity.pdbx_description
1 polymer ?
#
loop_
_entity_poly.entity_id
_entity_poly.type
_entity_poly.pdbx_seq_one_letter_code
_entity_poly.pdbx_strand_id
1 'polypeptide(L)'
;MKKMKKIIGLLHVLMVTFVFCQKKFDVVFEADYKLNYKLSKASNYKKTTTFALLINQEASFFKNMNKYIGDSLEVEKVDIPLNESMKYVTDFRETIGTTSAKLYVTTEINYADYSYEEINSISWKMKNEFKTILGFKCQKAETTKYGRTWTAWFTPEIPFQYGPYKFNGLPGLITELYDSRDDYRYTLYSFRKRKYTCKSANTAMRAKATTKEQIWELLKNKIAGRMKVHEQFIENKEDLEMIRRNAVEAEKNYNPIELSIY
;
A
#
# COMPACT_ATOMS: atom_id res chain seq x y z
N MET A 1 20.34 -8.12 42.16
CA MET A 1 20.09 -6.99 41.25
C MET A 1 20.27 -7.29 39.76
N LYS A 2 21.16 -8.20 39.30
CA LYS A 2 21.35 -8.50 37.84
C LYS A 2 20.17 -9.23 37.16
N LYS A 3 19.38 -10.03 37.88
CA LYS A 3 18.22 -10.77 37.29
C LYS A 3 16.99 -9.88 37.01
N MET A 4 16.78 -8.82 37.77
CA MET A 4 15.67 -7.89 37.56
C MET A 4 15.81 -7.01 36.30
N LYS A 5 17.05 -6.63 35.94
CA LYS A 5 17.31 -5.82 34.73
C LYS A 5 17.04 -6.59 33.43
N LYS A 6 17.21 -7.94 33.41
CA LYS A 6 16.90 -8.77 32.24
C LYS A 6 15.38 -8.95 32.01
N ILE A 7 14.59 -8.95 33.07
CA ILE A 7 13.13 -9.06 32.98
C ILE A 7 12.52 -7.77 32.46
N ILE A 8 13.04 -6.61 32.86
CA ILE A 8 12.56 -5.30 32.38
C ILE A 8 12.89 -5.12 30.87
N GLY A 9 14.07 -5.57 30.41
CA GLY A 9 14.41 -5.54 28.97
C GLY A 9 13.52 -6.44 28.12
N LEU A 10 13.08 -7.60 28.65
CA LEU A 10 12.19 -8.51 27.94
C LEU A 10 10.74 -7.96 27.87
N LEU A 11 10.32 -7.23 28.92
CA LEU A 11 8.99 -6.61 28.95
C LEU A 11 8.86 -5.48 27.91
N HIS A 12 9.92 -4.72 27.65
CA HIS A 12 9.92 -3.65 26.64
C HIS A 12 9.89 -4.20 25.19
N VAL A 13 10.54 -5.33 24.94
CA VAL A 13 10.48 -5.99 23.61
C VAL A 13 9.10 -6.61 23.35
N LEU A 14 8.43 -7.11 24.39
CA LEU A 14 7.05 -7.63 24.24
C LEU A 14 6.01 -6.51 23.99
N MET A 15 6.23 -5.30 24.49
CA MET A 15 5.28 -4.19 24.34
C MET A 15 5.23 -3.65 22.90
N VAL A 16 6.35 -3.67 22.17
CA VAL A 16 6.41 -3.18 20.77
C VAL A 16 5.72 -4.12 19.81
N THR A 17 5.66 -5.42 20.09
CA THR A 17 4.95 -6.40 19.23
C THR A 17 3.44 -6.37 19.42
N PHE A 18 2.92 -5.81 20.52
CA PHE A 18 1.47 -5.78 20.79
C PHE A 18 0.69 -4.73 19.98
N VAL A 19 1.33 -3.66 19.53
CA VAL A 19 0.64 -2.57 18.80
C VAL A 19 0.11 -3.02 17.44
N PHE A 20 0.76 -3.98 16.80
CA PHE A 20 0.35 -4.50 15.49
C PHE A 20 -0.59 -5.72 15.53
N CYS A 21 -0.78 -6.31 16.70
CA CYS A 21 -1.76 -7.39 16.91
C CYS A 21 -3.20 -6.88 17.08
N GLN A 22 -3.43 -5.57 17.18
CA GLN A 22 -4.77 -5.02 17.40
C GLN A 22 -5.52 -4.81 16.09
N LYS A 23 -6.73 -5.42 15.97
CA LYS A 23 -7.67 -5.11 14.88
C LYS A 23 -8.11 -3.64 14.86
N LYS A 24 -8.06 -2.98 16.01
CA LYS A 24 -8.54 -1.62 16.23
C LYS A 24 -7.38 -0.63 16.15
N PHE A 25 -7.62 0.50 15.52
CA PHE A 25 -6.68 1.59 15.41
C PHE A 25 -7.38 2.90 15.73
N ASP A 26 -6.91 3.61 16.74
CA ASP A 26 -7.48 4.90 17.13
C ASP A 26 -6.92 5.98 16.21
N VAL A 27 -7.76 6.42 15.31
CA VAL A 27 -7.46 7.45 14.32
C VAL A 27 -7.55 8.82 14.97
N VAL A 28 -6.55 9.67 14.75
CA VAL A 28 -6.52 11.06 15.18
C VAL A 28 -6.60 12.01 14.00
N PHE A 29 -5.97 11.63 12.88
CA PHE A 29 -6.01 12.35 11.62
C PHE A 29 -6.22 11.38 10.46
N GLU A 30 -6.83 11.88 9.39
CA GLU A 30 -7.02 11.15 8.14
C GLU A 30 -6.55 12.03 6.99
N ALA A 31 -5.71 11.46 6.14
CA ALA A 31 -5.24 12.07 4.91
C ALA A 31 -5.72 11.22 3.72
N ASP A 32 -6.46 11.84 2.80
CA ASP A 32 -7.01 11.14 1.64
C ASP A 32 -6.22 11.49 0.39
N TYR A 33 -5.80 10.45 -0.34
CA TYR A 33 -5.02 10.58 -1.56
C TYR A 33 -5.79 10.08 -2.78
N LYS A 34 -5.67 10.80 -3.88
CA LYS A 34 -6.03 10.33 -5.21
C LYS A 34 -4.77 9.80 -5.90
N LEU A 35 -4.84 8.58 -6.44
CA LEU A 35 -3.82 8.00 -7.29
C LEU A 35 -4.30 8.01 -8.74
N ASN A 36 -3.51 8.63 -9.61
CA ASN A 36 -3.57 8.38 -11.04
C ASN A 36 -2.46 7.40 -11.40
N TYR A 37 -2.80 6.30 -12.10
CA TYR A 37 -1.84 5.22 -12.33
C TYR A 37 -2.04 4.54 -13.67
N LYS A 38 -0.97 3.92 -14.16
CA LYS A 38 -0.87 3.28 -15.45
C LYS A 38 -0.34 1.86 -15.29
N LEU A 39 -1.22 0.87 -15.46
CA LEU A 39 -0.88 -0.55 -15.28
C LEU A 39 -0.18 -1.19 -16.48
N SER A 40 -0.16 -0.53 -17.63
CA SER A 40 0.48 -1.04 -18.85
C SER A 40 1.44 0.00 -19.43
N LYS A 41 2.66 -0.42 -19.74
CA LYS A 41 3.65 0.43 -20.42
C LYS A 41 3.20 0.83 -21.83
N ALA A 42 2.43 -0.04 -22.50
CA ALA A 42 1.94 0.15 -23.86
C ALA A 42 0.74 1.10 -23.96
N SER A 43 0.07 1.41 -22.85
CA SER A 43 -1.13 2.25 -22.84
C SER A 43 -0.83 3.64 -22.30
N ASN A 44 -1.41 4.67 -22.88
CA ASN A 44 -1.41 6.03 -22.32
C ASN A 44 -2.58 6.28 -21.38
N TYR A 45 -3.51 5.33 -21.26
CA TYR A 45 -4.66 5.43 -20.37
C TYR A 45 -4.24 5.33 -18.90
N LYS A 46 -4.62 6.31 -18.11
CA LYS A 46 -4.46 6.32 -16.65
C LYS A 46 -5.79 6.03 -15.98
N LYS A 47 -5.78 5.09 -15.06
CA LYS A 47 -6.87 4.85 -14.10
C LYS A 47 -6.74 5.79 -12.91
N THR A 48 -7.84 5.98 -12.20
CA THR A 48 -7.87 6.76 -10.95
C THR A 48 -8.49 5.92 -9.83
N THR A 49 -7.91 6.00 -8.64
CA THR A 49 -8.48 5.43 -7.41
C THR A 49 -8.09 6.28 -6.20
N THR A 50 -8.72 6.05 -5.06
CA THR A 50 -8.48 6.82 -3.84
C THR A 50 -8.01 5.93 -2.70
N PHE A 51 -7.30 6.55 -1.75
CA PHE A 51 -6.73 5.89 -0.58
C PHE A 51 -6.96 6.74 0.66
N ALA A 52 -7.11 6.07 1.80
CA ALA A 52 -7.06 6.67 3.12
C ALA A 52 -5.73 6.36 3.80
N LEU A 53 -5.11 7.36 4.38
CA LEU A 53 -4.02 7.26 5.33
C LEU A 53 -4.55 7.63 6.71
N LEU A 54 -4.72 6.63 7.55
CA LEU A 54 -5.17 6.77 8.92
C LEU A 54 -3.96 7.00 9.81
N ILE A 55 -3.96 8.04 10.63
CA ILE A 55 -2.78 8.49 11.38
C ILE A 55 -3.11 8.61 12.87
N ASN A 56 -2.21 8.13 13.72
CA ASN A 56 -2.09 8.51 15.10
C ASN A 56 -0.64 8.94 15.44
N GLN A 57 -0.29 9.06 16.72
CA GLN A 57 1.04 9.51 17.13
C GLN A 57 2.15 8.47 16.90
N GLU A 58 1.82 7.18 16.86
CA GLU A 58 2.78 6.07 16.86
C GLU A 58 2.90 5.39 15.49
N ALA A 59 1.81 5.42 14.71
CA ALA A 59 1.71 4.64 13.49
C ALA A 59 0.75 5.27 12.47
N SER A 60 0.80 4.76 11.25
CA SER A 60 -0.22 5.02 10.23
C SER A 60 -0.63 3.74 9.53
N PHE A 61 -1.83 3.72 8.94
CA PHE A 61 -2.30 2.69 8.03
C PHE A 61 -2.76 3.30 6.73
N PHE A 62 -2.15 2.83 5.63
CA PHE A 62 -2.51 3.23 4.27
C PHE A 62 -3.28 2.11 3.58
N LYS A 63 -4.43 2.43 3.01
CA LYS A 63 -5.34 1.45 2.42
C LYS A 63 -6.13 2.07 1.26
N ASN A 64 -6.37 1.29 0.20
CA ASN A 64 -7.30 1.70 -0.84
C ASN A 64 -8.70 1.93 -0.26
N MET A 65 -9.40 3.00 -0.68
CA MET A 65 -10.68 3.39 -0.11
C MET A 65 -11.77 2.33 -0.32
N ASN A 66 -11.82 1.70 -1.49
CA ASN A 66 -12.78 0.62 -1.74
C ASN A 66 -12.53 -0.57 -0.81
N LYS A 67 -11.26 -0.99 -0.66
CA LYS A 67 -10.90 -2.03 0.30
C LYS A 67 -11.23 -1.62 1.74
N TYR A 68 -10.98 -0.37 2.11
CA TYR A 68 -11.28 0.13 3.45
C TYR A 68 -12.77 0.05 3.77
N ILE A 69 -13.62 0.46 2.82
CA ILE A 69 -15.08 0.38 2.97
C ILE A 69 -15.51 -1.09 3.04
N GLY A 70 -15.08 -1.93 2.11
CA GLY A 70 -15.41 -3.36 2.07
C GLY A 70 -15.05 -4.08 3.36
N ASP A 71 -13.81 -3.91 3.85
CA ASP A 71 -13.35 -4.51 5.11
C ASP A 71 -14.14 -3.97 6.33
N SER A 72 -14.57 -2.72 6.29
CA SER A 72 -15.39 -2.13 7.37
C SER A 72 -16.79 -2.75 7.41
N LEU A 73 -17.41 -2.93 6.26
CA LEU A 73 -18.71 -3.59 6.13
C LEU A 73 -18.64 -5.06 6.58
N GLU A 74 -17.58 -5.78 6.22
CA GLU A 74 -17.32 -7.15 6.69
C GLU A 74 -17.20 -7.23 8.22
N VAL A 75 -16.43 -6.31 8.82
CA VAL A 75 -16.25 -6.24 10.28
C VAL A 75 -17.57 -5.94 11.01
N GLU A 76 -18.40 -5.08 10.45
CA GLU A 76 -19.73 -4.73 10.98
C GLU A 76 -20.79 -5.80 10.62
N LYS A 77 -20.42 -6.85 9.88
CA LYS A 77 -21.31 -7.93 9.42
C LYS A 77 -22.52 -7.44 8.63
N VAL A 78 -22.31 -6.41 7.82
CA VAL A 78 -23.34 -5.91 6.91
C VAL A 78 -23.46 -6.87 5.74
N ASP A 79 -24.66 -7.39 5.51
CA ASP A 79 -24.95 -8.23 4.34
C ASP A 79 -25.03 -7.36 3.09
N ILE A 80 -24.16 -7.63 2.11
CA ILE A 80 -24.07 -6.87 0.88
C ILE A 80 -24.39 -7.80 -0.29
N PRO A 81 -25.36 -7.47 -1.13
CA PRO A 81 -25.64 -8.21 -2.36
C PRO A 81 -24.39 -8.33 -3.24
N LEU A 82 -24.21 -9.48 -3.91
CA LEU A 82 -23.02 -9.77 -4.73
C LEU A 82 -22.73 -8.69 -5.78
N ASN A 83 -23.76 -8.17 -6.43
CA ASN A 83 -23.65 -7.09 -7.41
C ASN A 83 -23.13 -5.78 -6.81
N GLU A 84 -23.37 -5.53 -5.53
CA GLU A 84 -22.84 -4.36 -4.83
C GLU A 84 -21.43 -4.59 -4.28
N SER A 85 -21.09 -5.80 -3.87
CA SER A 85 -19.76 -6.15 -3.37
C SER A 85 -18.67 -5.90 -4.43
N MET A 86 -19.01 -6.01 -5.72
CA MET A 86 -18.11 -5.70 -6.84
C MET A 86 -17.61 -4.24 -6.85
N LYS A 87 -18.31 -3.30 -6.21
CA LYS A 87 -17.88 -1.90 -6.08
C LYS A 87 -16.62 -1.75 -5.21
N TYR A 88 -16.37 -2.73 -4.33
CA TYR A 88 -15.24 -2.72 -3.40
C TYR A 88 -14.02 -3.48 -3.90
N VAL A 89 -14.09 -4.05 -5.11
CA VAL A 89 -12.95 -4.67 -5.77
C VAL A 89 -11.95 -3.60 -6.21
N THR A 90 -10.66 -3.86 -5.97
CA THR A 90 -9.58 -2.92 -6.30
C THR A 90 -8.36 -3.66 -6.84
N ASP A 91 -7.57 -2.97 -7.68
CA ASP A 91 -6.25 -3.43 -8.11
C ASP A 91 -5.21 -3.38 -6.96
N PHE A 92 -5.50 -2.62 -5.88
CA PHE A 92 -4.61 -2.40 -4.73
C PHE A 92 -5.15 -3.10 -3.50
N ARG A 93 -4.66 -4.30 -3.24
CA ARG A 93 -5.12 -5.15 -2.14
C ARG A 93 -4.28 -5.03 -0.87
N GLU A 94 -3.21 -4.27 -0.92
CA GLU A 94 -2.32 -4.07 0.21
C GLU A 94 -2.95 -3.16 1.28
N THR A 95 -2.72 -3.53 2.53
CA THR A 95 -2.82 -2.64 3.69
C THR A 95 -1.42 -2.45 4.23
N ILE A 96 -0.98 -1.20 4.37
CA ILE A 96 0.37 -0.87 4.78
C ILE A 96 0.33 -0.14 6.11
N GLY A 97 0.77 -0.82 7.17
CA GLY A 97 1.02 -0.22 8.47
C GLY A 97 2.45 0.33 8.53
N THR A 98 2.63 1.55 8.99
CA THR A 98 3.94 2.22 9.08
C THR A 98 4.20 2.65 10.51
N THR A 99 5.37 2.28 11.03
CA THR A 99 5.97 2.82 12.26
C THR A 99 7.30 3.49 11.94
N SER A 100 7.95 4.07 12.93
CA SER A 100 9.30 4.63 12.77
C SER A 100 10.34 3.58 12.35
N ALA A 101 10.17 2.31 12.74
CA ALA A 101 11.15 1.24 12.51
C ALA A 101 10.82 0.35 11.30
N LYS A 102 9.53 0.06 11.07
CA LYS A 102 9.10 -0.99 10.12
C LYS A 102 7.86 -0.61 9.35
N LEU A 103 7.74 -1.22 8.17
CA LEU A 103 6.51 -1.34 7.41
C LEU A 103 5.94 -2.75 7.61
N TYR A 104 4.65 -2.82 7.78
CA TYR A 104 3.88 -4.07 7.90
C TYR A 104 2.91 -4.12 6.73
N VAL A 105 3.16 -5.01 5.80
CA VAL A 105 2.35 -5.12 4.58
C VAL A 105 1.50 -6.37 4.65
N THR A 106 0.20 -6.21 4.49
CA THR A 106 -0.74 -7.31 4.33
C THR A 106 -1.35 -7.25 2.94
N THR A 107 -1.41 -8.35 2.25
CA THR A 107 -2.02 -8.47 0.91
C THR A 107 -2.81 -9.75 0.77
N GLU A 108 -3.84 -9.72 -0.06
CA GLU A 108 -4.64 -10.89 -0.41
C GLU A 108 -4.20 -11.46 -1.76
N ILE A 109 -3.86 -12.76 -1.78
CA ILE A 109 -3.51 -13.50 -3.00
C ILE A 109 -4.31 -14.80 -2.99
N ASN A 110 -5.11 -15.04 -4.04
CA ASN A 110 -5.92 -16.25 -4.18
C ASN A 110 -6.81 -16.54 -2.95
N TYR A 111 -7.52 -15.50 -2.47
CA TYR A 111 -8.41 -15.57 -1.30
C TYR A 111 -7.72 -15.91 0.03
N ALA A 112 -6.41 -15.80 0.09
CA ALA A 112 -5.64 -15.97 1.32
C ALA A 112 -4.86 -14.68 1.64
N ASP A 113 -4.90 -14.29 2.91
CA ASP A 113 -4.14 -13.14 3.42
C ASP A 113 -2.72 -13.56 3.77
N TYR A 114 -1.76 -12.75 3.33
CA TYR A 114 -0.34 -12.88 3.63
C TYR A 114 0.19 -11.58 4.21
N SER A 115 1.16 -11.68 5.12
CA SER A 115 1.82 -10.50 5.68
C SER A 115 3.34 -10.65 5.68
N TYR A 116 4.02 -9.53 5.49
CA TYR A 116 5.47 -9.44 5.62
C TYR A 116 5.88 -8.09 6.21
N GLU A 117 7.11 -8.03 6.69
CA GLU A 117 7.71 -6.83 7.24
C GLU A 117 8.83 -6.32 6.34
N GLU A 118 8.96 -5.01 6.23
CA GLU A 118 10.11 -4.35 5.62
C GLU A 118 10.73 -3.38 6.64
N ILE A 119 12.06 -3.21 6.59
CA ILE A 119 12.72 -2.15 7.33
C ILE A 119 12.28 -0.81 6.74
N ASN A 120 11.81 0.08 7.60
CA ASN A 120 11.42 1.41 7.19
C ASN A 120 12.66 2.29 7.00
N SER A 121 13.25 2.25 5.79
CA SER A 121 14.46 3.00 5.44
C SER A 121 14.33 3.55 4.02
N ILE A 122 14.20 4.88 3.92
CA ILE A 122 14.21 5.62 2.66
C ILE A 122 15.21 6.75 2.78
N SER A 123 16.18 6.79 1.87
CA SER A 123 17.12 7.91 1.77
C SER A 123 16.56 8.97 0.82
N TRP A 124 16.24 10.14 1.36
CA TRP A 124 15.71 11.26 0.60
C TRP A 124 16.79 12.30 0.30
N LYS A 125 16.83 12.78 -0.94
CA LYS A 125 17.62 13.93 -1.36
C LYS A 125 16.73 15.17 -1.36
N MET A 126 16.88 16.03 -0.37
CA MET A 126 16.15 17.28 -0.24
C MET A 126 16.55 18.25 -1.35
N LYS A 127 15.57 19.00 -1.88
CA LYS A 127 15.76 20.04 -2.90
C LYS A 127 15.34 21.39 -2.34
N ASN A 128 15.96 22.44 -2.87
CA ASN A 128 15.60 23.83 -2.55
C ASN A 128 14.52 24.35 -3.55
N GLU A 129 13.48 23.55 -3.72
CA GLU A 129 12.32 23.86 -4.56
C GLU A 129 11.07 23.81 -3.70
N PHE A 130 10.18 24.77 -3.87
CA PHE A 130 8.97 24.93 -3.07
C PHE A 130 7.76 25.18 -3.96
N LYS A 131 6.60 24.69 -3.55
CA LYS A 131 5.29 25.01 -4.12
C LYS A 131 4.19 24.93 -3.07
N THR A 132 3.01 25.46 -3.38
CA THR A 132 1.84 25.35 -2.50
C THR A 132 0.93 24.24 -2.98
N ILE A 133 0.52 23.32 -2.07
CA ILE A 133 -0.44 22.26 -2.31
C ILE A 133 -1.47 22.31 -1.19
N LEU A 134 -2.76 22.40 -1.51
CA LEU A 134 -3.87 22.55 -0.55
C LEU A 134 -3.66 23.67 0.51
N GLY A 135 -2.99 24.74 0.12
CA GLY A 135 -2.66 25.85 1.02
C GLY A 135 -1.39 25.67 1.85
N PHE A 136 -0.80 24.48 1.89
CA PHE A 136 0.45 24.19 2.61
C PHE A 136 1.68 24.49 1.76
N LYS A 137 2.69 25.12 2.35
CA LYS A 137 4.01 25.28 1.73
C LYS A 137 4.73 23.93 1.73
N CYS A 138 5.03 23.41 0.55
CA CYS A 138 5.65 22.10 0.38
C CYS A 138 7.07 22.25 -0.20
N GLN A 139 8.00 21.43 0.31
CA GLN A 139 9.36 21.31 -0.22
C GLN A 139 9.50 20.01 -1.00
N LYS A 140 10.33 20.04 -2.05
CA LYS A 140 10.64 18.89 -2.89
C LYS A 140 11.72 17.99 -2.28
N ALA A 141 11.54 16.67 -2.43
CA ALA A 141 12.55 15.67 -2.15
C ALA A 141 12.52 14.57 -3.22
N GLU A 142 13.65 13.91 -3.46
CA GLU A 142 13.78 12.84 -4.44
C GLU A 142 14.42 11.60 -3.81
N THR A 143 14.02 10.42 -4.29
CA THR A 143 14.60 9.13 -3.90
C THR A 143 14.53 8.14 -5.04
N THR A 144 15.37 7.08 -4.99
CA THR A 144 15.21 5.89 -5.83
C THR A 144 14.83 4.72 -4.93
N LYS A 145 13.68 4.12 -5.18
CA LYS A 145 13.15 3.00 -4.41
C LYS A 145 12.25 2.13 -5.29
N TYR A 146 12.28 0.81 -5.05
CA TYR A 146 11.47 -0.17 -5.78
C TYR A 146 11.62 -0.12 -7.31
N GLY A 147 12.85 0.15 -7.78
CA GLY A 147 13.18 0.23 -9.21
C GLY A 147 12.66 1.48 -9.93
N ARG A 148 12.20 2.52 -9.20
CA ARG A 148 11.75 3.79 -9.75
C ARG A 148 12.43 4.96 -9.05
N THR A 149 12.60 6.07 -9.79
CA THR A 149 12.97 7.37 -9.21
C THR A 149 11.69 8.12 -8.88
N TRP A 150 11.58 8.58 -7.64
CA TRP A 150 10.41 9.24 -7.09
C TRP A 150 10.69 10.68 -6.72
N THR A 151 9.72 11.54 -6.98
CA THR A 151 9.67 12.91 -6.47
C THR A 151 8.54 13.01 -5.47
N ALA A 152 8.86 13.52 -4.28
CA ALA A 152 7.90 13.84 -3.23
C ALA A 152 7.84 15.34 -2.99
N TRP A 153 6.65 15.85 -2.71
CA TRP A 153 6.42 17.16 -2.11
C TRP A 153 5.85 16.94 -0.73
N PHE A 154 6.48 17.49 0.29
CA PHE A 154 6.06 17.31 1.67
C PHE A 154 5.96 18.66 2.38
N THR A 155 5.13 18.73 3.42
CA THR A 155 4.95 19.94 4.22
C THR A 155 5.31 19.71 5.69
N PRO A 156 6.21 20.50 6.28
CA PRO A 156 6.47 20.46 7.71
C PRO A 156 5.35 21.06 8.57
N GLU A 157 4.38 21.76 7.96
CA GLU A 157 3.21 22.30 8.66
C GLU A 157 2.30 21.18 9.21
N ILE A 158 2.41 19.97 8.64
CA ILE A 158 1.76 18.75 9.14
C ILE A 158 2.87 17.82 9.64
N PRO A 159 3.16 17.78 10.96
CA PRO A 159 4.37 17.15 11.52
C PRO A 159 4.27 15.62 11.64
N PHE A 160 3.70 14.97 10.64
CA PHE A 160 3.66 13.51 10.53
C PHE A 160 4.58 13.05 9.41
N GLN A 161 5.56 12.23 9.73
CA GLN A 161 6.55 11.72 8.77
C GLN A 161 5.99 10.58 7.90
N TYR A 162 4.74 10.66 7.51
CA TYR A 162 4.03 9.66 6.73
C TYR A 162 3.69 10.17 5.32
N GLY A 163 3.30 9.23 4.46
CA GLY A 163 2.88 9.53 3.09
C GLY A 163 2.12 8.36 2.45
N PRO A 164 1.80 8.47 1.17
CA PRO A 164 1.08 7.44 0.45
C PRO A 164 1.98 6.22 0.22
N TYR A 165 1.33 5.05 0.12
CA TYR A 165 1.97 3.76 -0.09
C TYR A 165 3.00 3.45 1.02
N LYS A 166 4.23 3.09 0.66
CA LYS A 166 5.32 2.77 1.58
C LYS A 166 6.27 3.97 1.81
N PHE A 167 5.93 5.14 1.30
CA PHE A 167 6.79 6.32 1.36
C PHE A 167 6.54 7.15 2.62
N ASN A 168 7.62 7.43 3.35
CA ASN A 168 7.60 8.12 4.65
C ASN A 168 9.00 8.66 4.98
N GLY A 169 9.21 9.19 6.19
CA GLY A 169 10.52 9.61 6.70
C GLY A 169 10.97 11.01 6.29
N LEU A 170 10.17 11.78 5.56
CA LEU A 170 10.37 13.21 5.37
C LEU A 170 9.93 13.98 6.62
N PRO A 171 10.49 15.18 6.92
CA PRO A 171 10.12 15.95 8.08
C PRO A 171 8.76 16.66 7.91
N GLY A 172 7.72 15.87 7.67
CA GLY A 172 6.34 16.28 7.45
C GLY A 172 5.57 15.35 6.52
N LEU A 173 4.28 15.63 6.34
CA LEU A 173 3.39 14.81 5.52
C LEU A 173 3.71 14.97 4.03
N ILE A 174 3.84 13.85 3.32
CA ILE A 174 3.98 13.87 1.85
C ILE A 174 2.62 14.22 1.24
N THR A 175 2.54 15.34 0.56
CA THR A 175 1.31 15.86 -0.07
C THR A 175 1.16 15.44 -1.53
N GLU A 176 2.28 15.20 -2.21
CA GLU A 176 2.30 14.66 -3.57
C GLU A 176 3.50 13.74 -3.72
N LEU A 177 3.32 12.62 -4.42
CA LEU A 177 4.37 11.64 -4.73
C LEU A 177 4.16 11.11 -6.14
N TYR A 178 5.18 11.17 -6.99
CA TYR A 178 5.11 10.61 -8.34
C TYR A 178 6.45 10.07 -8.82
N ASP A 179 6.41 9.07 -9.69
CA ASP A 179 7.61 8.54 -10.32
C ASP A 179 8.03 9.36 -11.54
N SER A 180 9.29 9.24 -11.96
CA SER A 180 9.90 10.04 -13.04
C SER A 180 9.20 9.91 -14.40
N ARG A 181 8.41 8.85 -14.62
CA ARG A 181 7.63 8.63 -15.84
C ARG A 181 6.18 9.08 -15.72
N ASP A 182 5.78 9.56 -14.54
CA ASP A 182 4.41 9.88 -14.20
C ASP A 182 3.43 8.71 -14.44
N ASP A 183 3.93 7.50 -14.27
CA ASP A 183 3.12 6.28 -14.34
C ASP A 183 2.24 6.13 -13.07
N TYR A 184 2.73 6.65 -11.95
CA TYR A 184 2.05 6.66 -10.64
C TYR A 184 2.16 8.04 -10.03
N ARG A 185 1.00 8.65 -9.72
CA ARG A 185 0.93 9.95 -9.06
C ARG A 185 -0.11 9.96 -7.96
N TYR A 186 0.36 10.03 -6.72
CA TYR A 186 -0.47 10.28 -5.54
C TYR A 186 -0.55 11.78 -5.28
N THR A 187 -1.76 12.29 -5.05
CA THR A 187 -2.00 13.67 -4.68
C THR A 187 -2.94 13.72 -3.49
N LEU A 188 -2.52 14.37 -2.42
CA LEU A 188 -3.36 14.66 -1.27
C LEU A 188 -4.52 15.55 -1.71
N TYR A 189 -5.76 15.20 -1.38
CA TYR A 189 -6.92 16.05 -1.66
C TYR A 189 -7.72 16.41 -0.41
N SER A 190 -7.45 15.76 0.74
CA SER A 190 -8.07 16.05 2.01
C SER A 190 -7.14 15.71 3.17
N PHE A 191 -7.03 16.60 4.15
CA PHE A 191 -6.39 16.34 5.43
C PHE A 191 -7.26 16.90 6.53
N ARG A 192 -7.66 16.05 7.49
CA ARG A 192 -8.59 16.43 8.53
C ARG A 192 -8.35 15.71 9.84
N LYS A 193 -8.64 16.40 10.93
CA LYS A 193 -8.70 15.80 12.26
C LYS A 193 -10.00 14.99 12.36
N ARG A 194 -9.87 13.68 12.65
CA ARG A 194 -11.01 12.78 12.86
C ARG A 194 -10.69 11.85 14.01
N LYS A 195 -11.49 11.88 15.07
CA LYS A 195 -11.31 10.99 16.21
C LYS A 195 -12.33 9.85 16.14
N TYR A 196 -11.87 8.65 15.81
CA TYR A 196 -12.66 7.43 15.82
C TYR A 196 -11.77 6.21 15.90
N THR A 197 -12.33 5.07 16.31
CA THR A 197 -11.64 3.78 16.31
C THR A 197 -11.96 3.03 15.04
N CYS A 198 -10.95 2.82 14.16
CA CYS A 198 -11.07 1.98 12.99
C CYS A 198 -10.87 0.51 13.37
N LYS A 199 -11.91 -0.32 13.22
CA LYS A 199 -11.88 -1.75 13.53
C LYS A 199 -11.25 -2.59 12.40
N SER A 200 -11.15 -2.05 11.20
CA SER A 200 -10.65 -2.72 9.98
C SER A 200 -9.30 -2.20 9.52
N ALA A 201 -8.60 -1.37 10.31
CA ALA A 201 -7.33 -0.79 9.90
C ALA A 201 -6.26 -1.86 9.66
N ASN A 202 -6.16 -2.82 10.59
CA ASN A 202 -5.15 -3.88 10.53
C ASN A 202 -5.81 -5.23 10.22
N THR A 203 -5.56 -5.77 9.03
CA THR A 203 -6.00 -7.09 8.59
C THR A 203 -4.95 -8.19 8.81
N ALA A 204 -3.77 -7.84 9.32
CA ALA A 204 -2.64 -8.76 9.49
C ALA A 204 -2.88 -9.92 10.47
N MET A 205 -3.85 -9.81 11.37
CA MET A 205 -4.10 -10.84 12.42
C MET A 205 -4.48 -12.22 11.88
N ARG A 206 -5.02 -12.30 10.65
CA ARG A 206 -5.39 -13.58 10.00
C ARG A 206 -4.41 -13.95 8.90
N ALA A 207 -3.47 -13.08 8.60
CA ALA A 207 -2.55 -13.23 7.50
C ALA A 207 -1.45 -14.24 7.85
N LYS A 208 -1.08 -15.07 6.88
CA LYS A 208 0.07 -15.96 6.99
C LYS A 208 1.34 -15.12 6.89
N ALA A 209 2.17 -15.18 7.93
CA ALA A 209 3.48 -14.54 7.90
C ALA A 209 4.35 -15.16 6.80
N THR A 210 5.00 -14.32 6.00
CA THR A 210 5.80 -14.74 4.86
C THR A 210 6.92 -13.72 4.61
N THR A 211 7.67 -13.86 3.52
CA THR A 211 8.65 -12.88 3.06
C THR A 211 8.15 -12.14 1.82
N LYS A 212 8.75 -10.99 1.54
CA LYS A 212 8.43 -10.23 0.33
C LYS A 212 8.74 -11.02 -0.93
N GLU A 213 9.84 -11.80 -0.93
CA GLU A 213 10.24 -12.67 -2.03
C GLU A 213 9.17 -13.72 -2.32
N GLN A 214 8.65 -14.37 -1.27
CA GLN A 214 7.58 -15.37 -1.41
C GLN A 214 6.30 -14.73 -1.96
N ILE A 215 5.96 -13.50 -1.58
CA ILE A 215 4.83 -12.76 -2.17
C ILE A 215 5.06 -12.54 -3.67
N TRP A 216 6.27 -12.14 -4.08
CA TRP A 216 6.61 -11.96 -5.49
C TRP A 216 6.46 -13.24 -6.30
N GLU A 217 6.92 -14.37 -5.76
CA GLU A 217 6.76 -15.69 -6.40
C GLU A 217 5.27 -16.09 -6.49
N LEU A 218 4.49 -15.87 -5.45
CA LEU A 218 3.06 -16.14 -5.46
C LEU A 218 2.32 -15.30 -6.53
N LEU A 219 2.69 -14.03 -6.70
CA LEU A 219 2.11 -13.15 -7.72
C LEU A 219 2.48 -13.59 -9.13
N LYS A 220 3.73 -13.99 -9.39
CA LYS A 220 4.16 -14.58 -10.68
C LYS A 220 3.38 -15.85 -10.97
N ASN A 221 3.29 -16.77 -10.00
CA ASN A 221 2.57 -18.02 -10.15
C ASN A 221 1.07 -17.82 -10.39
N LYS A 222 0.46 -16.79 -9.79
CA LYS A 222 -0.92 -16.42 -10.04
C LYS A 222 -1.16 -16.02 -11.49
N ILE A 223 -0.26 -15.24 -12.09
CA ILE A 223 -0.34 -14.83 -13.49
C ILE A 223 -0.24 -16.06 -14.40
N ALA A 224 0.78 -16.89 -14.19
CA ALA A 224 0.98 -18.13 -14.94
C ALA A 224 -0.18 -19.13 -14.78
N GLY A 225 -0.74 -19.24 -13.57
CA GLY A 225 -1.85 -20.15 -13.27
C GLY A 225 -3.17 -19.73 -13.96
N ARG A 226 -3.45 -18.43 -14.07
CA ARG A 226 -4.61 -17.93 -14.82
C ARG A 226 -4.60 -18.39 -16.28
N MET A 227 -3.45 -18.36 -16.93
CA MET A 227 -3.30 -18.82 -18.30
C MET A 227 -3.65 -20.31 -18.46
N LYS A 228 -3.11 -21.17 -17.58
CA LYS A 228 -3.39 -22.62 -17.62
C LYS A 228 -4.87 -22.96 -17.45
N VAL A 229 -5.60 -22.23 -16.62
CA VAL A 229 -7.04 -22.43 -16.44
C VAL A 229 -7.81 -22.06 -17.70
N HIS A 230 -7.47 -20.95 -18.36
CA HIS A 230 -8.12 -20.57 -19.63
C HIS A 230 -7.82 -21.56 -20.75
N GLU A 231 -6.61 -22.11 -20.82
CA GLU A 231 -6.21 -23.10 -21.82
C GLU A 231 -7.06 -24.37 -21.79
N GLN A 232 -7.55 -24.78 -20.61
CA GLN A 232 -8.36 -25.99 -20.44
C GLN A 232 -9.78 -25.88 -21.04
N PHE A 233 -10.25 -24.65 -21.28
CA PHE A 233 -11.61 -24.40 -21.79
C PHE A 233 -11.64 -23.97 -23.27
N ILE A 234 -10.50 -23.98 -23.96
CA ILE A 234 -10.38 -23.50 -25.35
C ILE A 234 -10.03 -24.67 -26.25
N GLU A 235 -10.97 -25.08 -27.07
CA GLU A 235 -10.82 -26.19 -28.01
C GLU A 235 -10.12 -25.78 -29.32
N ASN A 236 -10.27 -24.51 -29.74
CA ASN A 236 -9.67 -23.99 -30.95
C ASN A 236 -8.20 -23.62 -30.76
N LYS A 237 -7.31 -24.19 -31.54
CA LYS A 237 -5.86 -23.93 -31.48
C LYS A 237 -5.49 -22.49 -31.81
N GLU A 238 -6.17 -21.83 -32.76
CA GLU A 238 -5.87 -20.46 -33.15
C GLU A 238 -6.22 -19.49 -32.02
N ASP A 239 -7.38 -19.70 -31.35
CA ASP A 239 -7.79 -18.92 -30.18
C ASP A 239 -6.82 -19.12 -29.02
N LEU A 240 -6.34 -20.35 -28.80
CA LEU A 240 -5.37 -20.68 -27.77
C LEU A 240 -4.04 -19.95 -28.00
N GLU A 241 -3.54 -19.97 -29.24
CA GLU A 241 -2.31 -19.26 -29.61
C GLU A 241 -2.46 -17.73 -29.49
N MET A 242 -3.60 -17.20 -29.86
CA MET A 242 -3.91 -15.77 -29.70
C MET A 242 -3.91 -15.38 -28.22
N ILE A 243 -4.57 -16.16 -27.35
CA ILE A 243 -4.59 -15.92 -25.91
C ILE A 243 -3.19 -15.99 -25.29
N ARG A 244 -2.39 -16.97 -25.69
CA ARG A 244 -0.99 -17.08 -25.25
C ARG A 244 -0.17 -15.86 -25.65
N ARG A 245 -0.26 -15.40 -26.89
CA ARG A 245 0.42 -14.19 -27.37
C ARG A 245 -0.02 -12.95 -26.59
N ASN A 246 -1.35 -12.78 -26.42
CA ASN A 246 -1.90 -11.65 -25.67
C ASN A 246 -1.44 -11.65 -24.19
N ALA A 247 -1.33 -12.82 -23.57
CA ALA A 247 -0.89 -12.94 -22.19
C ALA A 247 0.61 -12.63 -22.03
N VAL A 248 1.46 -13.11 -22.94
CA VAL A 248 2.89 -12.76 -22.98
C VAL A 248 3.08 -11.27 -23.20
N GLU A 249 2.30 -10.66 -24.11
CA GLU A 249 2.34 -9.23 -24.36
C GLU A 249 1.85 -8.42 -23.14
N ALA A 250 0.80 -8.89 -22.47
CA ALA A 250 0.29 -8.26 -21.25
C ALA A 250 1.32 -8.33 -20.10
N GLU A 251 2.01 -9.46 -19.93
CA GLU A 251 3.08 -9.62 -18.94
C GLU A 251 4.26 -8.69 -19.22
N LYS A 252 4.73 -8.64 -20.48
CA LYS A 252 5.82 -7.76 -20.93
C LYS A 252 5.50 -6.27 -20.66
N ASN A 253 4.26 -5.90 -20.87
CA ASN A 253 3.78 -4.53 -20.71
C ASN A 253 3.28 -4.22 -19.29
N TYR A 254 3.23 -5.19 -18.39
CA TYR A 254 2.81 -4.96 -17.01
C TYR A 254 3.72 -3.94 -16.33
N ASN A 255 3.10 -2.99 -15.65
CA ASN A 255 3.78 -1.85 -15.04
C ASN A 255 3.36 -1.71 -13.57
N PRO A 256 3.81 -2.60 -12.68
CA PRO A 256 3.49 -2.51 -11.27
C PRO A 256 4.16 -1.30 -10.61
N ILE A 257 3.65 -0.89 -9.44
CA ILE A 257 4.24 0.22 -8.67
C ILE A 257 5.68 -0.10 -8.23
N GLU A 258 5.97 -1.35 -7.86
CA GLU A 258 7.31 -1.84 -7.56
C GLU A 258 7.84 -2.62 -8.77
N LEU A 259 8.95 -2.18 -9.34
CA LEU A 259 9.65 -2.85 -10.46
C LEU A 259 10.78 -3.76 -9.95
N SER A 260 11.17 -3.62 -8.69
CA SER A 260 12.14 -4.48 -8.01
C SER A 260 11.68 -4.75 -6.59
N ILE A 261 12.18 -5.84 -6.01
CA ILE A 261 11.87 -6.23 -4.63
C ILE A 261 12.41 -5.19 -3.63
N TYR A 262 13.56 -4.58 -3.94
CA TYR A 262 14.25 -3.60 -3.10
C TYR A 262 14.56 -2.31 -3.84
#